data_afafb0ce966605cf1360ae2725284af1
#
_entry.id   afafb0ce966605cf1360ae2725284af1
#
_cell.length_a   1.000
_cell.length_b   1.000
_cell.length_c   1.000
_cell.angle_alpha   90.00
_cell.angle_beta   90.00
_cell.angle_gamma   90.00
#
_symmetry.space_group_name_H-M   'P 1'
#
loop_
_entity.id
_entity.type
_entity.pdbx_description
1 polymer ?
#
loop_
_entity_poly.entity_id
_entity_poly.type
_entity_poly.pdbx_seq_one_letter_code
_entity_poly.pdbx_strand_id
1 'polypeptide(L)'
;MDSVIFGGYPDPLNNANATEYNTPAIGFSWSTNVFNRSQVLASSGKIKNLYVELDAAAGTGADDTYTFTLMYDGAATSLTCAIVQGATSGNDTEHEIDVVAGKVISLRCVSSGTPSNTPNAQWSMMFSGTTANESLCVGIALCNAAAKAYAPISHGSAASTTTENNVRVICPTAGVIKNLYVILDNDPGTDPDAYCFTLRIANAANSYVLTDTALTCTIVANAVSGNDTTHSVTVAAGDWLTLSIDPKLTTPSVAPNAQYGFTFVATTDGESVLLGCSGAIGQVTTRYLSLISYIYSTLGSTTDGQSSQLAQVCTLKNLYVLLSVAPDTGAGTQSHTFTIRNNVGNSTAITTTISEAETTGNDTTNAATLAVGNNICLMVVHTNTPADSYASWGLVCYIAPVLFRSYYPHILAH
;
A
#
# COMPACT_ATOMS: atom_id res chain seq x y z
N MET A 1 -2.58 -13.19 -13.70
CA MET A 1 -2.75 -11.76 -14.01
C MET A 1 -1.93 -10.96 -13.01
N ASP A 2 -1.39 -9.83 -13.43
CA ASP A 2 -0.43 -9.05 -12.65
C ASP A 2 -1.15 -7.94 -11.86
N SER A 3 -0.74 -7.71 -10.62
CA SER A 3 -1.08 -6.54 -9.81
C SER A 3 0.19 -5.73 -9.53
N VAL A 4 0.03 -4.44 -9.26
CA VAL A 4 1.17 -3.55 -9.06
C VAL A 4 1.49 -3.40 -7.59
N ILE A 5 2.78 -3.44 -7.26
CA ILE A 5 3.34 -3.06 -5.97
C ILE A 5 4.04 -1.71 -6.18
N PHE A 6 3.58 -0.67 -5.52
CA PHE A 6 4.22 0.64 -5.53
C PHE A 6 4.86 0.94 -4.18
N GLY A 7 5.99 1.62 -4.20
CA GLY A 7 6.63 2.13 -3.01
C GLY A 7 7.39 3.43 -3.28
N GLY A 8 7.70 4.12 -2.23
CA GLY A 8 8.46 5.37 -2.25
C GLY A 8 8.12 6.23 -1.05
N TYR A 9 9.10 6.94 -0.57
CA TYR A 9 8.94 7.86 0.56
C TYR A 9 10.03 8.93 0.50
N PRO A 10 9.72 10.19 0.82
CA PRO A 10 10.73 11.26 0.88
C PRO A 10 11.59 11.13 2.15
N ASP A 11 12.47 10.14 2.15
CA ASP A 11 13.47 9.89 3.18
C ASP A 11 14.81 9.60 2.48
N PRO A 12 15.81 10.46 2.66
CA PRO A 12 17.07 10.35 1.94
C PRO A 12 17.78 9.03 2.21
N LEU A 13 18.30 8.43 1.14
CA LEU A 13 19.15 7.24 1.21
C LEU A 13 20.46 7.53 1.95
N ASN A 14 20.94 6.56 2.71
CA ASN A 14 22.22 6.68 3.39
C ASN A 14 23.37 6.42 2.42
N ASN A 15 24.33 7.36 2.36
CA ASN A 15 25.47 7.32 1.45
C ASN A 15 26.79 6.78 2.08
N ALA A 16 26.76 6.33 3.32
CA ALA A 16 27.95 5.94 4.07
C ALA A 16 28.30 4.44 3.96
N ASN A 17 28.19 3.84 2.77
CA ASN A 17 28.34 2.40 2.53
C ASN A 17 27.41 1.57 3.44
N ALA A 18 26.18 2.04 3.60
CA ALA A 18 25.21 1.48 4.51
C ALA A 18 24.31 0.44 3.83
N THR A 19 23.79 -0.47 4.63
CA THR A 19 22.68 -1.35 4.26
C THR A 19 21.45 -0.94 5.01
N GLU A 20 20.39 -0.64 4.29
CA GLU A 20 19.11 -0.26 4.85
C GLU A 20 17.95 -0.93 4.09
N TYR A 21 16.78 -0.96 4.72
CA TYR A 21 15.60 -1.67 4.23
C TYR A 21 14.40 -0.76 4.19
N ASN A 22 13.48 -1.06 3.28
CA ASN A 22 12.17 -0.43 3.19
C ASN A 22 11.08 -1.47 2.89
N THR A 23 9.80 -1.10 3.14
CA THR A 23 8.65 -1.95 2.80
C THR A 23 8.44 -1.96 1.29
N PRO A 24 8.33 -3.12 0.62
CA PRO A 24 8.15 -3.20 -0.83
C PRO A 24 6.90 -2.50 -1.33
N ALA A 25 5.76 -2.69 -0.64
CA ALA A 25 4.55 -1.92 -0.91
C ALA A 25 4.47 -0.73 0.04
N ILE A 26 4.11 0.44 -0.51
CA ILE A 26 3.86 1.69 0.21
C ILE A 26 5.14 2.53 0.43
N GLY A 27 6.20 1.96 0.95
CA GLY A 27 7.38 2.73 1.37
C GLY A 27 7.21 3.38 2.75
N PHE A 28 8.30 3.47 3.47
CA PHE A 28 8.44 4.12 4.77
C PHE A 28 9.86 4.68 4.91
N SER A 29 10.21 5.30 6.04
CA SER A 29 11.60 5.71 6.26
C SER A 29 12.54 4.51 6.18
N TRP A 30 13.73 4.70 5.62
CA TRP A 30 14.75 3.66 5.56
C TRP A 30 15.24 3.27 6.97
N SER A 31 15.57 2.01 7.18
CA SER A 31 15.97 1.48 8.48
C SER A 31 16.90 0.29 8.36
N THR A 32 17.80 0.14 9.33
CA THR A 32 18.60 -1.09 9.50
C THR A 32 17.81 -2.23 10.17
N ASN A 33 16.64 -1.94 10.76
CA ASN A 33 15.76 -2.96 11.33
C ASN A 33 14.88 -3.55 10.22
N VAL A 34 15.24 -4.74 9.75
CA VAL A 34 14.56 -5.42 8.66
C VAL A 34 13.12 -5.84 9.01
N PHE A 35 12.84 -6.21 10.28
CA PHE A 35 11.48 -6.62 10.65
C PHE A 35 10.48 -5.49 10.42
N ASN A 36 10.79 -4.28 10.86
CA ASN A 36 9.94 -3.10 10.69
C ASN A 36 9.88 -2.58 9.24
N ARG A 37 10.52 -3.27 8.31
CA ARG A 37 10.56 -2.97 6.87
C ARG A 37 10.23 -4.19 6.01
N SER A 38 9.70 -5.24 6.64
CA SER A 38 9.21 -6.44 5.96
C SER A 38 7.68 -6.49 5.96
N GLN A 39 7.13 -7.14 4.96
CA GLN A 39 5.68 -7.34 4.80
C GLN A 39 5.40 -8.81 4.53
N VAL A 40 4.42 -9.39 5.23
CA VAL A 40 4.03 -10.78 5.04
C VAL A 40 3.11 -10.92 3.82
N LEU A 41 3.40 -11.91 2.99
CA LEU A 41 2.60 -12.24 1.81
C LEU A 41 1.40 -13.10 2.19
N ALA A 42 0.22 -12.74 1.70
CA ALA A 42 -1.00 -13.52 1.90
C ALA A 42 -1.33 -14.43 0.70
N SER A 43 -0.61 -14.30 -0.41
CA SER A 43 -0.76 -15.12 -1.61
C SER A 43 0.59 -15.60 -2.10
N SER A 44 0.59 -16.80 -2.69
CA SER A 44 1.72 -17.31 -3.47
C SER A 44 1.69 -16.80 -4.90
N GLY A 45 2.85 -16.67 -5.52
CA GLY A 45 2.94 -16.15 -6.89
C GLY A 45 4.37 -15.84 -7.29
N LYS A 46 4.52 -14.83 -8.14
CA LYS A 46 5.81 -14.32 -8.61
C LYS A 46 5.89 -12.82 -8.43
N ILE A 47 7.07 -12.31 -8.05
CA ILE A 47 7.39 -10.88 -8.06
C ILE A 47 8.44 -10.64 -9.12
N LYS A 48 8.23 -9.60 -9.96
CA LYS A 48 9.07 -9.29 -11.13
C LYS A 48 9.05 -7.79 -11.44
N ASN A 49 9.83 -7.37 -12.43
CA ASN A 49 9.84 -6.02 -12.99
C ASN A 49 10.12 -4.96 -11.90
N LEU A 50 11.29 -5.04 -11.27
CA LEU A 50 11.73 -4.00 -10.34
C LEU A 50 12.17 -2.76 -11.14
N TYR A 51 11.51 -1.63 -10.91
CA TYR A 51 11.90 -0.30 -11.38
C TYR A 51 12.19 0.58 -10.17
N VAL A 52 13.26 1.35 -10.23
CA VAL A 52 13.61 2.33 -9.20
C VAL A 52 13.99 3.65 -9.86
N GLU A 53 13.52 4.75 -9.29
CA GLU A 53 13.88 6.12 -9.67
C GLU A 53 14.36 6.89 -8.42
N LEU A 54 15.38 7.70 -8.60
CA LEU A 54 15.93 8.61 -7.61
C LEU A 54 15.59 10.04 -8.02
N ASP A 55 15.28 10.91 -7.07
CA ASP A 55 15.06 12.35 -7.32
C ASP A 55 16.33 13.12 -7.66
N ALA A 56 17.51 12.55 -7.42
CA ALA A 56 18.81 13.04 -7.84
C ALA A 56 19.76 11.87 -8.16
N ALA A 57 20.77 12.10 -9.01
CA ALA A 57 21.78 11.10 -9.32
C ALA A 57 22.53 10.62 -8.05
N ALA A 58 23.02 9.38 -8.05
CA ALA A 58 23.77 8.80 -6.94
C ALA A 58 24.97 9.65 -6.53
N GLY A 59 25.65 10.26 -7.51
CA GLY A 59 26.81 11.14 -7.24
C GLY A 59 27.67 11.33 -8.46
N THR A 60 28.88 11.84 -8.26
CA THR A 60 29.86 12.13 -9.32
C THR A 60 31.08 11.22 -9.28
N GLY A 61 31.27 10.43 -8.20
CA GLY A 61 32.33 9.46 -8.07
C GLY A 61 32.10 8.23 -8.95
N ALA A 62 33.18 7.68 -9.55
CA ALA A 62 33.06 6.55 -10.49
C ALA A 62 32.44 5.30 -9.88
N ASP A 63 32.59 5.12 -8.58
CA ASP A 63 32.07 3.97 -7.83
C ASP A 63 30.77 4.27 -7.06
N ASP A 64 30.24 5.52 -7.17
CA ASP A 64 29.01 5.92 -6.50
C ASP A 64 27.83 5.12 -7.02
N THR A 65 27.21 4.32 -6.15
CA THR A 65 26.13 3.41 -6.54
C THR A 65 25.14 3.20 -5.40
N TYR A 66 23.85 3.11 -5.76
CA TYR A 66 22.79 2.56 -4.92
C TYR A 66 22.25 1.28 -5.55
N THR A 67 22.36 0.15 -4.83
CA THR A 67 21.88 -1.16 -5.29
C THR A 67 20.64 -1.55 -4.52
N PHE A 68 19.54 -1.74 -5.24
CA PHE A 68 18.24 -2.16 -4.71
C PHE A 68 18.04 -3.66 -4.99
N THR A 69 17.66 -4.42 -3.98
CA THR A 69 17.44 -5.87 -4.08
C THR A 69 16.16 -6.25 -3.35
N LEU A 70 15.26 -7.00 -4.01
CA LEU A 70 14.16 -7.65 -3.31
C LEU A 70 14.74 -8.72 -2.38
N MET A 71 14.39 -8.64 -1.10
CA MET A 71 14.67 -9.67 -0.11
C MET A 71 13.45 -10.56 0.03
N TYR A 72 13.67 -11.85 0.12
CA TYR A 72 12.62 -12.85 0.34
C TYR A 72 13.02 -13.78 1.48
N ASP A 73 12.19 -13.82 2.52
CA ASP A 73 12.40 -14.63 3.74
C ASP A 73 13.81 -14.41 4.35
N GLY A 74 14.27 -13.14 4.35
CA GLY A 74 15.57 -12.72 4.87
C GLY A 74 16.75 -12.91 3.92
N ALA A 75 16.57 -13.58 2.79
CA ALA A 75 17.62 -13.80 1.79
C ALA A 75 17.55 -12.81 0.62
N ALA A 76 18.70 -12.43 0.07
CA ALA A 76 18.76 -11.64 -1.16
C ALA A 76 18.33 -12.50 -2.36
N THR A 77 17.51 -11.92 -3.24
CA THR A 77 17.08 -12.58 -4.48
C THR A 77 17.89 -12.10 -5.69
N SER A 78 17.65 -12.69 -6.86
CA SER A 78 18.21 -12.21 -8.12
C SER A 78 17.50 -10.96 -8.66
N LEU A 79 16.33 -10.60 -8.13
CA LEU A 79 15.63 -9.39 -8.56
C LEU A 79 16.30 -8.16 -7.95
N THR A 80 17.18 -7.54 -8.72
CA THR A 80 18.06 -6.47 -8.25
C THR A 80 18.37 -5.46 -9.34
N CYS A 81 18.48 -4.19 -8.99
CA CYS A 81 19.00 -3.16 -9.90
C CYS A 81 20.00 -2.25 -9.19
N ALA A 82 21.02 -1.80 -9.92
CA ALA A 82 22.00 -0.84 -9.47
C ALA A 82 21.82 0.48 -10.23
N ILE A 83 21.82 1.60 -9.50
CA ILE A 83 21.81 2.95 -10.07
C ILE A 83 23.20 3.52 -9.79
N VAL A 84 23.96 3.67 -10.88
CA VAL A 84 25.36 4.09 -10.83
C VAL A 84 25.52 5.59 -11.02
N GLN A 85 26.74 6.10 -10.84
CA GLN A 85 27.14 7.48 -11.07
C GLN A 85 26.36 8.16 -12.22
N GLY A 86 25.81 9.34 -11.96
CA GLY A 86 25.14 10.17 -12.95
C GLY A 86 23.75 9.67 -13.38
N ALA A 87 23.38 8.44 -13.07
CA ALA A 87 22.06 7.90 -13.33
C ALA A 87 21.06 8.26 -12.21
N THR A 88 19.78 8.40 -12.59
CA THR A 88 18.66 8.60 -11.67
C THR A 88 17.66 7.45 -11.69
N SER A 89 17.82 6.45 -12.54
CA SER A 89 16.90 5.31 -12.60
C SER A 89 17.61 4.02 -12.98
N GLY A 90 17.00 2.91 -12.60
CA GLY A 90 17.43 1.56 -12.94
C GLY A 90 16.27 0.59 -12.90
N ASN A 91 16.44 -0.57 -13.50
CA ASN A 91 15.44 -1.62 -13.48
C ASN A 91 16.05 -3.01 -13.60
N ASP A 92 15.24 -4.01 -13.24
CA ASP A 92 15.44 -5.42 -13.51
C ASP A 92 14.12 -6.01 -14.02
N THR A 93 14.06 -6.29 -15.31
CA THR A 93 12.92 -6.90 -15.98
C THR A 93 13.20 -8.32 -16.45
N GLU A 94 14.38 -8.85 -16.14
CA GLU A 94 14.81 -10.18 -16.58
C GLU A 94 14.56 -11.26 -15.53
N HIS A 95 14.58 -10.87 -14.25
CA HIS A 95 14.41 -11.81 -13.15
C HIS A 95 12.98 -11.78 -12.60
N GLU A 96 12.52 -12.95 -12.20
CA GLU A 96 11.29 -13.14 -11.43
C GLU A 96 11.56 -14.08 -10.25
N ILE A 97 10.86 -13.85 -9.13
CA ILE A 97 11.05 -14.58 -7.87
C ILE A 97 9.76 -15.28 -7.51
N ASP A 98 9.80 -16.60 -7.38
CA ASP A 98 8.70 -17.37 -6.82
C ASP A 98 8.56 -17.07 -5.33
N VAL A 99 7.35 -16.70 -4.91
CA VAL A 99 7.03 -16.36 -3.53
C VAL A 99 5.85 -17.20 -3.02
N VAL A 100 5.83 -17.46 -1.72
CA VAL A 100 4.84 -18.30 -1.05
C VAL A 100 4.14 -17.52 0.05
N ALA A 101 2.82 -17.72 0.21
CA ALA A 101 2.04 -17.15 1.30
C ALA A 101 2.63 -17.51 2.68
N GLY A 102 2.58 -16.56 3.62
CA GLY A 102 3.16 -16.68 4.94
C GLY A 102 4.66 -16.33 5.02
N LYS A 103 5.32 -16.07 3.89
CA LYS A 103 6.69 -15.58 3.83
C LYS A 103 6.75 -14.06 3.75
N VAL A 104 7.91 -13.49 4.08
CA VAL A 104 8.09 -12.03 4.14
C VAL A 104 8.95 -11.52 2.99
N ILE A 105 8.65 -10.28 2.57
CA ILE A 105 9.45 -9.53 1.60
C ILE A 105 9.88 -8.19 2.20
N SER A 106 11.05 -7.70 1.79
CA SER A 106 11.53 -6.32 2.03
C SER A 106 12.35 -5.84 0.84
N LEU A 107 12.49 -4.53 0.69
CA LEU A 107 13.39 -3.92 -0.29
C LEU A 107 14.66 -3.47 0.42
N ARG A 108 15.81 -4.03 0.05
CA ARG A 108 17.12 -3.64 0.57
C ARG A 108 17.74 -2.62 -0.36
N CYS A 109 18.32 -1.55 0.19
CA CYS A 109 19.23 -0.65 -0.49
C CYS A 109 20.63 -0.76 0.12
N VAL A 110 21.65 -0.83 -0.73
CA VAL A 110 23.06 -0.79 -0.33
C VAL A 110 23.73 0.33 -1.11
N SER A 111 24.33 1.30 -0.40
CA SER A 111 25.20 2.31 -0.99
C SER A 111 26.64 1.79 -1.08
N SER A 112 27.34 2.12 -2.14
CA SER A 112 28.79 1.83 -2.30
C SER A 112 29.50 3.00 -3.00
N GLY A 113 30.82 3.10 -2.84
CA GLY A 113 31.60 4.22 -3.38
C GLY A 113 31.50 5.51 -2.56
N THR A 114 30.72 5.56 -1.51
CA THR A 114 30.40 6.77 -0.73
C THR A 114 29.71 7.82 -1.60
N PRO A 115 28.49 7.55 -2.09
CA PRO A 115 27.76 8.48 -2.96
C PRO A 115 27.74 9.90 -2.44
N SER A 116 27.98 10.86 -3.32
CA SER A 116 28.05 12.29 -2.93
C SER A 116 26.68 12.93 -2.72
N ASN A 117 25.61 12.26 -3.16
CA ASN A 117 24.21 12.67 -2.95
C ASN A 117 23.45 11.65 -2.10
N THR A 118 22.41 12.13 -1.43
CA THR A 118 21.48 11.33 -0.63
C THR A 118 20.05 11.50 -1.20
N PRO A 119 19.76 10.90 -2.37
CA PRO A 119 18.46 11.07 -3.01
C PRO A 119 17.35 10.33 -2.27
N ASN A 120 16.10 10.74 -2.52
CA ASN A 120 14.93 9.94 -2.21
C ASN A 120 14.70 8.91 -3.33
N ALA A 121 14.17 7.74 -2.97
CA ALA A 121 13.89 6.68 -3.92
C ALA A 121 12.39 6.37 -4.03
N GLN A 122 11.96 6.07 -5.25
CA GLN A 122 10.65 5.51 -5.58
C GLN A 122 10.85 4.20 -6.34
N TRP A 123 9.94 3.25 -6.17
CA TRP A 123 10.04 1.97 -6.85
C TRP A 123 8.68 1.39 -7.18
N SER A 124 8.66 0.46 -8.13
CA SER A 124 7.52 -0.40 -8.41
C SER A 124 7.96 -1.80 -8.80
N MET A 125 7.09 -2.74 -8.56
CA MET A 125 7.21 -4.14 -8.96
C MET A 125 5.84 -4.65 -9.38
N MET A 126 5.80 -5.84 -9.98
CA MET A 126 4.57 -6.55 -10.31
C MET A 126 4.48 -7.84 -9.52
N PHE A 127 3.29 -8.14 -9.02
CA PHE A 127 2.95 -9.43 -8.42
C PHE A 127 2.00 -10.18 -9.34
N SER A 128 2.36 -11.43 -9.68
CA SER A 128 1.53 -12.37 -10.42
C SER A 128 1.09 -13.49 -9.49
N GLY A 129 -0.13 -13.44 -8.97
CA GLY A 129 -0.69 -14.49 -8.12
C GLY A 129 -0.80 -15.84 -8.84
N THR A 130 -0.68 -16.94 -8.11
CA THR A 130 -0.96 -18.30 -8.65
C THR A 130 -2.42 -18.49 -9.02
N THR A 131 -3.32 -17.76 -8.35
CA THR A 131 -4.74 -17.64 -8.72
C THR A 131 -4.95 -16.32 -9.47
N ALA A 132 -5.83 -16.33 -10.46
CA ALA A 132 -6.16 -15.13 -11.22
C ALA A 132 -6.78 -14.04 -10.32
N ASN A 133 -6.53 -12.78 -10.67
CA ASN A 133 -7.11 -11.59 -10.05
C ASN A 133 -6.69 -11.33 -8.58
N GLU A 134 -5.67 -12.02 -8.08
CA GLU A 134 -5.16 -11.77 -6.73
C GLU A 134 -4.28 -10.52 -6.69
N SER A 135 -4.52 -9.66 -5.71
CA SER A 135 -3.64 -8.56 -5.32
C SER A 135 -3.33 -8.62 -3.82
N LEU A 136 -2.19 -8.07 -3.46
CA LEU A 136 -1.69 -8.04 -2.10
C LEU A 136 -2.19 -6.79 -1.38
N CYS A 137 -2.82 -6.97 -0.22
CA CYS A 137 -3.06 -5.91 0.76
C CYS A 137 -2.18 -6.22 1.96
N VAL A 138 -1.12 -5.46 2.16
CA VAL A 138 -0.09 -5.73 3.17
C VAL A 138 0.13 -4.54 4.07
N GLY A 139 0.47 -4.79 5.33
CA GLY A 139 0.68 -3.71 6.29
C GLY A 139 1.55 -4.10 7.49
N ILE A 140 1.88 -3.07 8.28
CA ILE A 140 2.60 -3.18 9.54
C ILE A 140 1.85 -2.33 10.57
N ALA A 141 1.62 -2.85 11.77
CA ALA A 141 1.01 -2.11 12.87
C ALA A 141 1.73 -2.39 14.19
N LEU A 142 1.65 -1.46 15.13
CA LEU A 142 2.03 -1.69 16.52
C LEU A 142 0.80 -2.19 17.27
N CYS A 143 0.92 -3.32 17.97
CA CYS A 143 -0.11 -3.79 18.87
C CYS A 143 -0.22 -2.87 20.09
N ASN A 144 -1.42 -2.68 20.59
CA ASN A 144 -1.66 -1.92 21.81
C ASN A 144 -2.12 -2.88 22.92
N ALA A 145 -1.31 -3.03 23.96
CA ALA A 145 -1.62 -3.95 25.05
C ALA A 145 -2.79 -3.47 25.95
N ALA A 146 -3.02 -2.17 26.00
CA ALA A 146 -4.02 -1.57 26.89
C ALA A 146 -5.42 -1.42 26.29
N ALA A 147 -5.54 -1.43 24.97
CA ALA A 147 -6.79 -1.16 24.28
C ALA A 147 -6.83 -1.77 22.87
N LYS A 148 -8.04 -2.06 22.39
CA LYS A 148 -8.29 -2.38 20.99
C LYS A 148 -7.79 -1.25 20.10
N ALA A 149 -6.94 -1.59 19.13
CA ALA A 149 -6.39 -0.68 18.16
C ALA A 149 -6.85 -1.07 16.75
N TYR A 150 -6.68 -0.15 15.80
CA TYR A 150 -7.10 -0.31 14.42
C TYR A 150 -5.99 0.11 13.47
N ALA A 151 -5.91 -0.54 12.32
CA ALA A 151 -5.01 -0.23 11.21
C ALA A 151 -5.74 -0.36 9.87
N PRO A 152 -5.31 0.36 8.82
CA PRO A 152 -5.80 0.12 7.47
C PRO A 152 -5.41 -1.29 7.00
N ILE A 153 -6.17 -1.91 6.11
CA ILE A 153 -5.85 -3.25 5.59
C ILE A 153 -4.65 -3.26 4.62
N SER A 154 -4.20 -2.08 4.18
CA SER A 154 -2.98 -1.88 3.39
C SER A 154 -2.24 -0.66 3.95
N HIS A 155 -1.03 -0.84 4.48
CA HIS A 155 -0.36 0.20 5.28
C HIS A 155 1.14 -0.06 5.47
N GLY A 156 1.97 0.98 5.38
CA GLY A 156 3.42 0.88 5.46
C GLY A 156 4.05 1.22 6.81
N SER A 157 3.27 1.57 7.85
CA SER A 157 3.79 2.04 9.13
C SER A 157 3.45 1.12 10.29
N ALA A 158 4.28 1.13 11.32
CA ALA A 158 4.01 0.50 12.61
C ALA A 158 2.99 1.27 13.49
N ALA A 159 2.29 2.27 12.99
CA ALA A 159 1.31 3.01 13.77
C ALA A 159 -0.07 2.33 13.74
N SER A 160 -0.71 2.26 14.89
CA SER A 160 -2.12 1.91 15.06
C SER A 160 -2.82 3.00 15.88
N THR A 161 -4.14 3.05 15.80
CA THR A 161 -4.93 4.05 16.51
C THR A 161 -6.11 3.41 17.23
N THR A 162 -6.56 4.00 18.32
CA THR A 162 -7.82 3.63 18.99
C THR A 162 -9.05 4.25 18.33
N THR A 163 -8.87 5.16 17.36
CA THR A 163 -9.96 5.82 16.63
C THR A 163 -10.11 5.18 15.25
N GLU A 164 -11.02 4.23 15.12
CA GLU A 164 -11.23 3.42 13.91
C GLU A 164 -11.52 4.27 12.66
N ASN A 165 -12.29 5.34 12.80
CA ASN A 165 -12.67 6.22 11.68
C ASN A 165 -11.48 6.87 10.96
N ASN A 166 -10.31 6.95 11.60
CA ASN A 166 -9.14 7.57 11.02
C ASN A 166 -8.33 6.65 10.09
N VAL A 167 -8.63 5.34 10.11
CA VAL A 167 -7.81 4.31 9.42
C VAL A 167 -8.63 3.34 8.58
N ARG A 168 -9.93 3.58 8.45
CA ARG A 168 -10.77 2.81 7.51
C ARG A 168 -10.37 3.18 6.08
N VAL A 169 -10.36 2.19 5.19
CA VAL A 169 -10.17 2.39 3.75
C VAL A 169 -11.46 2.09 3.01
N ILE A 170 -11.61 2.62 1.80
CA ILE A 170 -12.81 2.42 0.97
C ILE A 170 -12.47 1.54 -0.24
N CYS A 171 -13.27 0.51 -0.47
CA CYS A 171 -13.05 -0.44 -1.55
C CYS A 171 -13.48 0.16 -2.90
N PRO A 172 -12.63 0.15 -3.95
CA PRO A 172 -12.95 0.80 -5.23
C PRO A 172 -13.67 -0.11 -6.24
N THR A 173 -13.73 -1.44 -5.97
CA THR A 173 -14.35 -2.44 -6.85
C THR A 173 -14.85 -3.64 -6.08
N ALA A 174 -15.74 -4.42 -6.67
CA ALA A 174 -16.25 -5.64 -6.06
C ALA A 174 -15.19 -6.76 -6.07
N GLY A 175 -15.20 -7.56 -5.01
CA GLY A 175 -14.25 -8.67 -4.87
C GLY A 175 -14.46 -9.48 -3.61
N VAL A 176 -13.43 -10.26 -3.28
CA VAL A 176 -13.37 -11.08 -2.07
C VAL A 176 -12.04 -10.82 -1.36
N ILE A 177 -12.09 -10.57 -0.06
CA ILE A 177 -10.91 -10.53 0.81
C ILE A 177 -10.80 -11.85 1.55
N LYS A 178 -9.62 -12.45 1.52
CA LYS A 178 -9.32 -13.76 2.14
C LYS A 178 -7.88 -13.83 2.62
N ASN A 179 -7.50 -14.95 3.23
CA ASN A 179 -6.12 -15.27 3.59
C ASN A 179 -5.48 -14.19 4.48
N LEU A 180 -5.94 -14.06 5.72
CA LEU A 180 -5.25 -13.23 6.70
C LEU A 180 -4.01 -13.97 7.22
N TYR A 181 -2.83 -13.38 7.04
CA TYR A 181 -1.56 -13.81 7.66
C TYR A 181 -1.04 -12.72 8.58
N VAL A 182 -0.53 -13.12 9.75
CA VAL A 182 0.06 -12.18 10.73
C VAL A 182 1.37 -12.76 11.26
N ILE A 183 2.40 -11.90 11.38
CA ILE A 183 3.69 -12.22 12.01
C ILE A 183 4.02 -11.12 13.00
N LEU A 184 4.41 -11.47 14.22
CA LEU A 184 4.82 -10.57 15.29
C LEU A 184 6.35 -10.59 15.43
N ASP A 185 6.95 -9.47 15.85
CA ASP A 185 8.39 -9.43 16.21
C ASP A 185 8.68 -10.08 17.57
N ASN A 186 7.70 -10.12 18.45
CA ASN A 186 7.74 -10.83 19.73
C ASN A 186 6.39 -11.49 19.99
N ASP A 187 6.35 -12.55 20.80
CA ASP A 187 5.08 -13.12 21.24
C ASP A 187 4.29 -12.16 22.17
N PRO A 188 2.99 -12.39 22.37
CA PRO A 188 2.15 -11.53 23.20
C PRO A 188 2.57 -11.43 24.69
N GLY A 189 3.40 -12.34 25.16
CA GLY A 189 3.86 -12.42 26.55
C GLY A 189 3.52 -13.75 27.22
N THR A 190 3.11 -13.69 28.48
CA THR A 190 2.85 -14.87 29.29
C THR A 190 1.42 -15.39 29.11
N ASP A 191 1.23 -16.72 29.05
CA ASP A 191 -0.11 -17.32 28.99
C ASP A 191 -1.01 -16.78 30.13
N PRO A 192 -2.24 -16.28 29.82
CA PRO A 192 -3.00 -16.43 28.58
C PRO A 192 -2.98 -15.20 27.65
N ASP A 193 -1.91 -14.40 27.62
CA ASP A 193 -1.80 -13.23 26.76
C ASP A 193 -2.06 -13.58 25.29
N ALA A 194 -2.79 -12.73 24.56
CA ALA A 194 -3.10 -12.94 23.15
C ALA A 194 -3.48 -11.63 22.43
N TYR A 195 -3.30 -11.61 21.11
CA TYR A 195 -3.85 -10.59 20.22
C TYR A 195 -4.74 -11.26 19.16
N CYS A 196 -5.92 -10.68 18.96
CA CYS A 196 -6.86 -11.09 17.93
C CYS A 196 -6.89 -10.04 16.82
N PHE A 197 -6.58 -10.45 15.60
CA PHE A 197 -6.61 -9.66 14.39
C PHE A 197 -7.88 -10.00 13.62
N THR A 198 -8.76 -9.03 13.35
CA THR A 198 -10.06 -9.27 12.70
C THR A 198 -10.29 -8.25 11.60
N LEU A 199 -10.59 -8.71 10.39
CA LEU A 199 -11.10 -7.83 9.34
C LEU A 199 -12.48 -7.31 9.75
N ARG A 200 -12.69 -6.01 9.62
CA ARG A 200 -13.97 -5.34 9.88
C ARG A 200 -14.49 -4.72 8.60
N ILE A 201 -15.81 -4.75 8.42
CA ILE A 201 -16.50 -4.20 7.26
C ILE A 201 -17.66 -3.29 7.66
N ALA A 202 -17.83 -2.21 6.92
CA ALA A 202 -19.02 -1.38 6.92
C ALA A 202 -19.56 -1.25 5.48
N ASN A 203 -20.83 -1.51 5.29
CA ASN A 203 -21.50 -1.48 3.99
C ASN A 203 -22.96 -1.04 4.13
N ALA A 204 -23.70 -0.98 3.03
CA ALA A 204 -25.09 -0.59 3.04
C ALA A 204 -25.98 -1.52 3.88
N ALA A 205 -25.65 -2.82 3.95
CA ALA A 205 -26.46 -3.78 4.71
C ALA A 205 -26.37 -3.57 6.24
N ASN A 206 -25.26 -3.03 6.73
CA ASN A 206 -25.07 -2.67 8.14
C ASN A 206 -25.10 -1.14 8.40
N SER A 207 -25.69 -0.38 7.47
CA SER A 207 -25.83 1.09 7.57
C SER A 207 -24.48 1.80 7.75
N TYR A 208 -23.43 1.28 7.13
CA TYR A 208 -22.05 1.76 7.24
C TYR A 208 -21.50 1.82 8.68
N VAL A 209 -21.94 0.89 9.53
CA VAL A 209 -21.38 0.65 10.85
C VAL A 209 -20.35 -0.48 10.76
N LEU A 210 -19.10 -0.22 11.15
CA LEU A 210 -18.05 -1.23 11.11
C LEU A 210 -18.34 -2.39 12.07
N THR A 211 -18.36 -3.61 11.54
CA THR A 211 -18.62 -4.85 12.27
C THR A 211 -17.54 -5.87 12.01
N ASP A 212 -17.27 -6.71 13.01
CA ASP A 212 -16.31 -7.82 12.89
C ASP A 212 -16.82 -8.85 11.88
N THR A 213 -15.91 -9.37 11.06
CA THR A 213 -16.18 -10.48 10.12
C THR A 213 -15.68 -11.80 10.70
N ALA A 214 -15.94 -12.91 10.00
CA ALA A 214 -15.38 -14.22 10.35
C ALA A 214 -13.89 -14.35 10.01
N LEU A 215 -13.32 -13.45 9.17
CA LEU A 215 -11.90 -13.49 8.80
C LEU A 215 -11.06 -12.93 9.96
N THR A 216 -10.55 -13.84 10.79
CA THR A 216 -9.88 -13.52 12.05
C THR A 216 -8.71 -14.46 12.34
N CYS A 217 -7.68 -13.92 13.00
CA CYS A 217 -6.50 -14.68 13.41
C CYS A 217 -6.14 -14.29 14.86
N THR A 218 -6.03 -15.29 15.75
CA THR A 218 -5.59 -15.06 17.13
C THR A 218 -4.19 -15.64 17.32
N ILE A 219 -3.27 -14.83 17.84
CA ILE A 219 -1.92 -15.24 18.22
C ILE A 219 -1.85 -15.22 19.74
N VAL A 220 -1.59 -16.38 20.32
CA VAL A 220 -1.50 -16.58 21.78
C VAL A 220 -0.06 -16.54 22.26
N ALA A 221 0.15 -16.48 23.55
CA ALA A 221 1.46 -16.56 24.20
C ALA A 221 2.34 -17.68 23.63
N ASN A 222 3.64 -17.41 23.51
CA ASN A 222 4.65 -18.29 22.91
C ASN A 222 4.51 -18.53 21.40
N ALA A 223 3.58 -17.84 20.72
CA ALA A 223 3.45 -17.86 19.26
C ALA A 223 3.75 -16.47 18.68
N VAL A 224 4.43 -16.41 17.55
CA VAL A 224 4.74 -15.17 16.83
C VAL A 224 4.09 -15.11 15.45
N SER A 225 3.26 -16.07 15.10
CA SER A 225 2.56 -16.05 13.80
C SER A 225 1.24 -16.80 13.84
N GLY A 226 0.34 -16.43 12.96
CA GLY A 226 -0.93 -17.07 12.77
C GLY A 226 -1.56 -16.70 11.43
N ASN A 227 -2.60 -17.40 11.06
CA ASN A 227 -3.34 -17.11 9.83
C ASN A 227 -4.80 -17.58 9.91
N ASP A 228 -5.62 -17.04 9.01
CA ASP A 228 -6.94 -17.58 8.67
C ASP A 228 -7.04 -17.67 7.14
N THR A 229 -6.98 -18.89 6.63
CA THR A 229 -7.10 -19.22 5.20
C THR A 229 -8.42 -19.89 4.87
N THR A 230 -9.33 -19.99 5.82
CA THR A 230 -10.62 -20.69 5.69
C THR A 230 -11.79 -19.75 5.45
N HIS A 231 -11.74 -18.55 6.03
CA HIS A 231 -12.78 -17.55 5.88
C HIS A 231 -12.48 -16.56 4.78
N SER A 232 -13.53 -15.99 4.22
CA SER A 232 -13.47 -14.93 3.22
C SER A 232 -14.63 -13.96 3.40
N VAL A 233 -14.45 -12.73 2.91
CA VAL A 233 -15.42 -11.65 3.01
C VAL A 233 -15.66 -11.07 1.63
N THR A 234 -16.91 -11.14 1.15
CA THR A 234 -17.32 -10.46 -0.09
C THR A 234 -17.45 -8.97 0.18
N VAL A 235 -16.89 -8.16 -0.72
CA VAL A 235 -16.92 -6.70 -0.66
C VAL A 235 -17.44 -6.12 -1.96
N ALA A 236 -18.09 -4.97 -1.87
CA ALA A 236 -18.55 -4.18 -3.00
C ALA A 236 -17.75 -2.87 -3.09
N ALA A 237 -17.82 -2.21 -4.24
CA ALA A 237 -17.35 -0.84 -4.37
C ALA A 237 -18.11 0.07 -3.38
N GLY A 238 -17.35 0.91 -2.65
CA GLY A 238 -17.91 1.78 -1.62
C GLY A 238 -17.96 1.19 -0.21
N ASP A 239 -17.68 -0.11 -0.01
CA ASP A 239 -17.57 -0.70 1.33
C ASP A 239 -16.32 -0.17 2.05
N TRP A 240 -16.42 -0.01 3.37
CA TRP A 240 -15.32 0.43 4.22
C TRP A 240 -14.69 -0.75 4.95
N LEU A 241 -13.38 -0.71 5.09
CA LEU A 241 -12.60 -1.83 5.62
C LEU A 241 -11.58 -1.32 6.64
N THR A 242 -11.40 -2.07 7.73
CA THR A 242 -10.31 -1.87 8.71
C THR A 242 -9.83 -3.21 9.23
N LEU A 243 -8.63 -3.23 9.81
CA LEU A 243 -8.13 -4.31 10.64
C LEU A 243 -8.23 -3.88 12.10
N SER A 244 -8.95 -4.63 12.94
CA SER A 244 -8.86 -4.48 14.40
C SER A 244 -7.78 -5.39 14.97
N ILE A 245 -7.07 -4.88 15.98
CA ILE A 245 -6.02 -5.54 16.75
C ILE A 245 -6.45 -5.45 18.20
N ASP A 246 -6.97 -6.55 18.73
CA ASP A 246 -7.65 -6.58 20.02
C ASP A 246 -6.85 -7.42 21.03
N PRO A 247 -6.31 -6.82 22.10
CA PRO A 247 -5.72 -7.59 23.19
C PRO A 247 -6.79 -8.47 23.83
N LYS A 248 -6.50 -9.75 24.02
CA LYS A 248 -7.44 -10.75 24.51
C LYS A 248 -6.98 -11.38 25.81
N LEU A 249 -7.98 -11.83 26.58
CA LEU A 249 -7.91 -12.61 27.80
C LEU A 249 -7.34 -11.83 28.98
N THR A 250 -6.25 -11.13 28.81
CA THR A 250 -5.61 -10.25 29.80
C THR A 250 -5.09 -9.00 29.08
N THR A 251 -4.47 -8.10 29.81
CA THR A 251 -3.61 -7.07 29.22
C THR A 251 -2.28 -7.73 28.87
N PRO A 252 -1.98 -7.94 27.56
CA PRO A 252 -0.71 -8.56 27.16
C PRO A 252 0.49 -7.81 27.75
N SER A 253 1.48 -8.56 28.18
CA SER A 253 2.70 -7.99 28.79
C SER A 253 3.67 -7.43 27.75
N VAL A 254 3.49 -7.79 26.47
CA VAL A 254 4.28 -7.31 25.34
C VAL A 254 3.36 -6.66 24.31
N ALA A 255 3.77 -5.51 23.75
CA ALA A 255 3.14 -4.83 22.63
C ALA A 255 4.02 -4.96 21.39
N PRO A 256 3.92 -6.06 20.61
CA PRO A 256 4.78 -6.33 19.47
C PRO A 256 4.40 -5.48 18.26
N ASN A 257 5.34 -5.33 17.31
CA ASN A 257 5.00 -4.94 15.96
C ASN A 257 4.44 -6.16 15.22
N ALA A 258 3.39 -5.93 14.43
CA ALA A 258 2.73 -6.95 13.63
C ALA A 258 2.87 -6.61 12.14
N GLN A 259 3.37 -7.55 11.36
CA GLN A 259 3.20 -7.57 9.92
C GLN A 259 1.91 -8.33 9.63
N TYR A 260 1.09 -7.82 8.72
CA TYR A 260 -0.14 -8.51 8.29
C TYR A 260 -0.35 -8.39 6.79
N GLY A 261 -1.03 -9.38 6.24
CA GLY A 261 -1.38 -9.42 4.82
C GLY A 261 -2.73 -10.06 4.59
N PHE A 262 -3.41 -9.56 3.57
CA PHE A 262 -4.64 -10.10 3.00
C PHE A 262 -4.48 -10.30 1.50
N THR A 263 -5.25 -11.23 0.95
CA THR A 263 -5.44 -11.36 -0.49
C THR A 263 -6.77 -10.71 -0.88
N PHE A 264 -6.74 -9.75 -1.79
CA PHE A 264 -7.93 -9.28 -2.48
C PHE A 264 -8.05 -9.99 -3.82
N VAL A 265 -9.23 -10.51 -4.14
CA VAL A 265 -9.54 -11.14 -5.44
C VAL A 265 -10.64 -10.33 -6.11
N ALA A 266 -10.31 -9.61 -7.16
CA ALA A 266 -11.29 -8.82 -7.91
C ALA A 266 -12.30 -9.71 -8.63
N THR A 267 -13.57 -9.28 -8.67
CA THR A 267 -14.61 -9.93 -9.47
C THR A 267 -14.39 -9.71 -10.96
N THR A 268 -13.86 -8.56 -11.33
CA THR A 268 -13.56 -8.20 -12.73
C THR A 268 -12.13 -8.57 -13.07
N ASP A 269 -11.96 -9.31 -14.17
CA ASP A 269 -10.64 -9.67 -14.68
C ASP A 269 -9.82 -8.43 -15.01
N GLY A 270 -8.56 -8.41 -14.62
CA GLY A 270 -7.65 -7.28 -14.84
C GLY A 270 -7.60 -6.27 -13.72
N GLU A 271 -8.51 -6.30 -12.78
CA GLU A 271 -8.55 -5.32 -11.69
C GLU A 271 -7.71 -5.76 -10.49
N SER A 272 -6.99 -4.82 -9.92
CA SER A 272 -6.35 -4.87 -8.62
C SER A 272 -6.65 -3.58 -7.85
N VAL A 273 -6.49 -3.61 -6.53
CA VAL A 273 -6.83 -2.46 -5.68
C VAL A 273 -5.58 -1.75 -5.18
N LEU A 274 -5.61 -0.43 -5.23
CA LEU A 274 -4.68 0.46 -4.54
C LEU A 274 -5.47 1.13 -3.41
N LEU A 275 -5.09 0.85 -2.16
CA LEU A 275 -5.78 1.35 -0.99
C LEU A 275 -4.82 2.25 -0.20
N GLY A 276 -5.26 3.45 0.13
CA GLY A 276 -4.47 4.40 0.88
C GLY A 276 -5.27 5.13 1.95
N CYS A 277 -4.55 5.64 2.91
CA CYS A 277 -5.08 6.58 3.90
C CYS A 277 -4.01 7.61 4.27
N SER A 278 -4.44 8.76 4.78
CA SER A 278 -3.55 9.82 5.25
C SER A 278 -3.80 10.13 6.71
N GLY A 279 -2.89 10.86 7.33
CA GLY A 279 -3.19 11.69 8.49
C GLY A 279 -4.15 12.83 8.13
N ALA A 280 -4.25 13.83 8.98
CA ALA A 280 -5.00 15.04 8.69
C ALA A 280 -4.50 15.69 7.39
N ILE A 281 -5.42 16.01 6.46
CA ILE A 281 -5.09 16.54 5.13
C ILE A 281 -4.94 18.07 5.12
N GLY A 282 -5.28 18.74 6.22
CA GLY A 282 -5.23 20.20 6.33
C GLY A 282 -6.43 20.90 5.74
N GLN A 283 -6.37 22.23 5.68
CA GLN A 283 -7.51 23.10 5.36
C GLN A 283 -7.23 24.14 4.28
N VAL A 284 -5.98 24.46 4.01
CA VAL A 284 -5.62 25.62 3.17
C VAL A 284 -4.51 25.35 2.15
N THR A 285 -3.60 24.43 2.44
CA THR A 285 -2.43 24.17 1.60
C THR A 285 -2.66 22.93 0.75
N THR A 286 -2.49 23.02 -0.57
CA THR A 286 -2.49 21.85 -1.47
C THR A 286 -1.54 20.80 -0.96
N ARG A 287 -1.99 19.55 -0.94
CA ARG A 287 -1.23 18.37 -0.48
C ARG A 287 -1.12 17.34 -1.59
N TYR A 288 -0.01 16.62 -1.57
CA TYR A 288 0.26 15.50 -2.46
C TYR A 288 0.51 14.26 -1.62
N LEU A 289 -0.21 13.19 -1.90
CA LEU A 289 -0.25 11.95 -1.15
C LEU A 289 0.15 10.80 -2.08
N SER A 290 0.93 9.86 -1.60
CA SER A 290 1.19 8.63 -2.34
C SER A 290 -0.11 7.84 -2.54
N LEU A 291 -0.31 7.19 -3.70
CA LEU A 291 -1.53 6.42 -3.98
C LEU A 291 -1.72 5.23 -3.04
N ILE A 292 -0.64 4.61 -2.61
CA ILE A 292 -0.62 3.64 -1.53
C ILE A 292 0.11 4.36 -0.39
N SER A 293 -0.63 5.06 0.44
CA SER A 293 -0.02 5.92 1.42
C SER A 293 0.11 5.27 2.77
N TYR A 294 1.15 5.69 3.41
CA TYR A 294 1.28 5.74 4.84
C TYR A 294 1.01 7.16 5.31
N ILE A 295 0.32 7.39 6.37
CA ILE A 295 0.72 8.23 7.49
C ILE A 295 -0.48 8.69 8.31
N TYR A 296 -0.56 8.11 9.49
CA TYR A 296 -1.38 8.61 10.59
C TYR A 296 -0.95 10.00 11.10
N SER A 297 0.28 10.48 10.84
CA SER A 297 0.83 11.64 11.57
C SER A 297 1.33 12.81 10.73
N THR A 298 1.45 12.74 9.41
CA THR A 298 1.94 13.86 8.60
C THR A 298 0.98 14.22 7.47
N LEU A 299 0.78 15.50 7.35
CA LEU A 299 0.10 16.16 6.25
C LEU A 299 0.83 15.89 4.94
N GLY A 300 0.62 15.03 4.08
CA GLY A 300 1.27 14.84 2.77
C GLY A 300 2.27 15.92 2.33
N SER A 301 3.04 15.69 1.31
CA SER A 301 4.00 16.69 0.80
C SER A 301 3.27 17.92 0.26
N THR A 302 3.93 19.08 0.32
CA THR A 302 3.53 20.28 -0.44
C THR A 302 4.15 20.33 -1.83
N THR A 303 5.03 19.37 -2.15
CA THR A 303 5.73 19.26 -3.44
C THR A 303 5.28 18.00 -4.17
N ASP A 304 4.79 18.15 -5.40
CA ASP A 304 4.22 17.07 -6.22
C ASP A 304 5.19 15.88 -6.38
N GLY A 305 6.41 16.12 -6.77
CA GLY A 305 7.41 15.07 -7.01
C GLY A 305 7.79 14.22 -5.78
N GLN A 306 7.63 14.73 -4.57
CA GLN A 306 8.01 14.02 -3.34
C GLN A 306 7.00 12.96 -2.90
N SER A 307 5.76 13.06 -3.34
CA SER A 307 4.72 12.08 -3.00
C SER A 307 4.41 11.10 -4.13
N SER A 308 5.01 11.30 -5.29
CA SER A 308 4.79 10.48 -6.47
C SER A 308 5.47 9.12 -6.35
N GLN A 309 4.91 8.13 -7.02
CA GLN A 309 5.41 6.76 -7.08
C GLN A 309 5.59 6.36 -8.54
N LEU A 310 6.63 5.57 -8.83
CA LEU A 310 6.88 5.06 -10.17
C LEU A 310 5.75 4.12 -10.60
N ALA A 311 5.19 4.33 -11.78
CA ALA A 311 4.10 3.52 -12.32
C ALA A 311 4.58 2.37 -13.19
N GLN A 312 3.83 1.28 -13.18
CA GLN A 312 3.88 0.22 -14.19
C GLN A 312 2.82 0.48 -15.26
N VAL A 313 2.91 -0.22 -16.40
CA VAL A 313 1.89 -0.11 -17.46
C VAL A 313 0.56 -0.62 -16.92
N CYS A 314 -0.36 0.28 -16.69
CA CYS A 314 -1.71 -0.02 -16.20
C CYS A 314 -2.68 1.13 -16.53
N THR A 315 -3.97 0.91 -16.31
CA THR A 315 -5.00 1.95 -16.36
C THR A 315 -5.58 2.16 -14.96
N LEU A 316 -5.47 3.37 -14.44
CA LEU A 316 -6.13 3.77 -13.20
C LEU A 316 -7.58 4.18 -13.49
N LYS A 317 -8.51 3.78 -12.63
CA LYS A 317 -9.94 4.11 -12.71
C LYS A 317 -10.61 3.92 -11.34
N ASN A 318 -11.88 4.31 -11.23
CA ASN A 318 -12.71 4.11 -10.05
C ASN A 318 -12.07 4.67 -8.76
N LEU A 319 -11.83 5.99 -8.74
CA LEU A 319 -11.41 6.66 -7.51
C LEU A 319 -12.59 6.76 -6.54
N TYR A 320 -12.44 6.21 -5.34
CA TYR A 320 -13.32 6.41 -4.20
C TYR A 320 -12.54 7.12 -3.09
N VAL A 321 -13.17 8.07 -2.43
CA VAL A 321 -12.58 8.81 -1.29
C VAL A 321 -13.55 8.83 -0.13
N LEU A 322 -13.01 8.68 1.08
CA LEU A 322 -13.76 8.70 2.34
C LEU A 322 -13.04 9.64 3.32
N LEU A 323 -13.78 10.56 3.92
CA LEU A 323 -13.30 11.47 4.96
C LEU A 323 -13.75 10.99 6.34
N SER A 324 -12.94 11.24 7.38
CA SER A 324 -13.32 11.00 8.76
C SER A 324 -14.33 12.02 9.28
N VAL A 325 -14.29 13.25 8.74
CA VAL A 325 -15.15 14.39 9.08
C VAL A 325 -15.56 15.08 7.78
N ALA A 326 -16.80 15.52 7.69
CA ALA A 326 -17.31 16.30 6.56
C ALA A 326 -16.62 17.68 6.46
N PRO A 327 -16.45 18.24 5.26
CA PRO A 327 -15.82 19.54 5.06
C PRO A 327 -16.51 20.69 5.81
N ASP A 328 -17.84 20.63 5.92
CA ASP A 328 -18.67 21.58 6.67
C ASP A 328 -19.93 20.88 7.20
N THR A 329 -20.46 21.39 8.29
CA THR A 329 -21.76 20.96 8.86
C THR A 329 -22.88 21.99 8.64
N GLY A 330 -22.58 23.12 7.96
CA GLY A 330 -23.49 24.22 7.67
C GLY A 330 -23.79 24.40 6.18
N ALA A 331 -24.36 25.52 5.82
CA ALA A 331 -24.69 25.87 4.43
C ALA A 331 -23.50 26.56 3.71
N GLY A 332 -22.28 26.05 3.94
CA GLY A 332 -21.06 26.61 3.38
C GLY A 332 -20.73 26.07 1.99
N THR A 333 -19.70 26.63 1.38
CA THR A 333 -19.13 26.20 0.10
C THR A 333 -17.77 25.51 0.29
N GLN A 334 -17.57 24.89 1.45
CA GLN A 334 -16.32 24.26 1.84
C GLN A 334 -16.17 22.91 1.18
N SER A 335 -14.99 22.61 0.67
CA SER A 335 -14.76 21.33 0.01
C SER A 335 -13.30 20.90 0.00
N HIS A 336 -13.09 19.58 -0.19
CA HIS A 336 -11.84 18.96 -0.56
C HIS A 336 -11.98 18.35 -1.95
N THR A 337 -11.10 18.71 -2.88
CA THR A 337 -11.04 18.13 -4.23
C THR A 337 -9.82 17.24 -4.34
N PHE A 338 -10.03 15.99 -4.71
CA PHE A 338 -9.01 14.95 -4.88
C PHE A 338 -8.81 14.68 -6.36
N THR A 339 -7.57 14.74 -6.86
CA THR A 339 -7.24 14.54 -8.27
C THR A 339 -6.03 13.65 -8.40
N ILE A 340 -6.09 12.62 -9.25
CA ILE A 340 -4.93 11.80 -9.59
C ILE A 340 -4.00 12.60 -10.50
N ARG A 341 -2.71 12.63 -10.12
CA ARG A 341 -1.64 13.25 -10.90
C ARG A 341 -0.88 12.18 -11.66
N ASN A 342 -0.48 12.50 -12.90
CA ASN A 342 0.38 11.67 -13.72
C ASN A 342 1.55 12.53 -14.21
N ASN A 343 2.74 12.28 -13.71
CA ASN A 343 3.92 13.13 -13.77
C ASN A 343 3.75 14.47 -13.04
N VAL A 344 4.87 15.02 -12.61
CA VAL A 344 4.91 16.29 -11.89
C VAL A 344 4.25 17.40 -12.72
N GLY A 345 3.31 18.11 -12.13
CA GLY A 345 2.60 19.21 -12.77
C GLY A 345 1.34 18.83 -13.56
N ASN A 346 1.08 17.56 -13.88
CA ASN A 346 -0.03 17.14 -14.74
C ASN A 346 -1.17 16.47 -13.98
N SER A 347 -2.39 16.99 -14.08
CA SER A 347 -3.61 16.36 -13.57
C SER A 347 -4.21 15.42 -14.62
N THR A 348 -4.69 14.26 -14.18
CA THR A 348 -5.57 13.41 -15.00
C THR A 348 -7.02 13.89 -14.93
N ALA A 349 -7.92 13.27 -15.70
CA ALA A 349 -9.34 13.51 -15.58
C ALA A 349 -9.98 12.84 -14.35
N ILE A 350 -9.25 11.95 -13.63
CA ILE A 350 -9.78 11.25 -12.44
C ILE A 350 -9.79 12.24 -11.28
N THR A 351 -10.99 12.70 -10.91
CA THR A 351 -11.15 13.71 -9.87
C THR A 351 -12.48 13.55 -9.14
N THR A 352 -12.52 13.85 -7.85
CA THR A 352 -13.76 13.91 -7.07
C THR A 352 -13.70 15.04 -6.06
N THR A 353 -14.84 15.71 -5.82
CA THR A 353 -14.98 16.77 -4.82
C THR A 353 -15.97 16.33 -3.76
N ILE A 354 -15.57 16.44 -2.50
CA ILE A 354 -16.43 16.21 -1.34
C ILE A 354 -16.70 17.56 -0.71
N SER A 355 -17.97 17.92 -0.60
CA SER A 355 -18.44 19.25 -0.19
C SER A 355 -19.42 19.16 0.97
N GLU A 356 -19.47 20.22 1.75
CA GLU A 356 -20.49 20.41 2.80
C GLU A 356 -20.56 19.23 3.78
N ALA A 357 -21.75 18.64 3.96
CA ALA A 357 -21.99 17.57 4.93
C ALA A 357 -21.62 16.16 4.44
N GLU A 358 -21.14 16.04 3.20
CA GLU A 358 -20.74 14.75 2.64
C GLU A 358 -19.40 14.29 3.18
N THR A 359 -19.24 12.99 3.36
CA THR A 359 -17.96 12.37 3.76
C THR A 359 -17.40 11.42 2.70
N THR A 360 -18.11 11.21 1.60
CA THR A 360 -17.68 10.31 0.52
C THR A 360 -17.80 10.99 -0.83
N GLY A 361 -16.90 10.62 -1.73
CA GLY A 361 -16.93 11.04 -3.13
C GLY A 361 -16.28 9.98 -4.01
N ASN A 362 -16.66 9.95 -5.29
CA ASN A 362 -16.06 9.02 -6.23
C ASN A 362 -16.01 9.60 -7.65
N ASP A 363 -15.12 9.03 -8.46
CA ASP A 363 -15.10 9.17 -9.92
C ASP A 363 -14.96 7.78 -10.54
N THR A 364 -16.05 7.28 -11.08
CA THR A 364 -16.14 5.97 -11.74
C THR A 364 -16.25 6.07 -13.26
N THR A 365 -16.15 7.28 -13.81
CA THR A 365 -16.34 7.57 -15.24
C THR A 365 -15.03 7.81 -15.97
N ASN A 366 -14.06 8.41 -15.29
CA ASN A 366 -12.77 8.74 -15.88
C ASN A 366 -11.73 7.65 -15.64
N ALA A 367 -10.77 7.56 -16.54
CA ALA A 367 -9.63 6.66 -16.45
C ALA A 367 -8.35 7.34 -16.95
N ALA A 368 -7.20 6.84 -16.51
CA ALA A 368 -5.88 7.32 -16.95
C ALA A 368 -4.95 6.13 -17.20
N THR A 369 -4.43 6.02 -18.41
CA THR A 369 -3.42 5.02 -18.77
C THR A 369 -2.04 5.53 -18.36
N LEU A 370 -1.31 4.68 -17.63
CA LEU A 370 0.05 4.93 -17.16
C LEU A 370 1.05 4.13 -17.97
N ALA A 371 2.22 4.71 -18.18
CA ALA A 371 3.40 4.02 -18.73
C ALA A 371 4.45 3.85 -17.63
N VAL A 372 5.39 2.94 -17.83
CA VAL A 372 6.58 2.80 -17.00
C VAL A 372 7.32 4.15 -16.96
N GLY A 373 7.75 4.57 -15.78
CA GLY A 373 8.41 5.85 -15.54
C GLY A 373 7.47 7.02 -15.29
N ASN A 374 6.14 6.82 -15.30
CA ASN A 374 5.23 7.85 -14.84
C ASN A 374 5.25 7.95 -13.31
N ASN A 375 5.40 9.17 -12.80
CA ASN A 375 5.24 9.48 -11.39
C ASN A 375 3.78 9.81 -11.10
N ILE A 376 3.22 9.19 -10.06
CA ILE A 376 1.80 9.31 -9.72
C ILE A 376 1.60 9.67 -8.25
N CYS A 377 0.61 10.51 -7.98
CA CYS A 377 0.17 10.81 -6.62
C CYS A 377 -1.30 11.26 -6.60
N LEU A 378 -1.85 11.38 -5.41
CA LEU A 378 -3.16 11.96 -5.16
C LEU A 378 -2.98 13.40 -4.67
N MET A 379 -3.43 14.38 -5.44
CA MET A 379 -3.44 15.79 -5.04
C MET A 379 -4.75 16.11 -4.31
N VAL A 380 -4.64 16.88 -3.23
CA VAL A 380 -5.78 17.39 -2.47
C VAL A 380 -5.74 18.92 -2.47
N VAL A 381 -6.81 19.54 -2.94
CA VAL A 381 -7.01 20.99 -2.94
C VAL A 381 -8.19 21.34 -2.04
N HIS A 382 -8.06 22.42 -1.27
CA HIS A 382 -9.06 22.86 -0.30
C HIS A 382 -9.75 24.15 -0.78
N THR A 383 -11.07 24.25 -0.57
CA THR A 383 -11.85 25.45 -0.88
C THR A 383 -12.53 25.97 0.38
N ASN A 384 -12.39 27.27 0.64
CA ASN A 384 -13.05 28.00 1.73
C ASN A 384 -12.80 27.42 3.14
N THR A 385 -11.57 26.94 3.39
CA THR A 385 -11.12 26.45 4.70
C THR A 385 -12.04 25.37 5.28
N PRO A 386 -12.16 24.19 4.64
CA PRO A 386 -12.96 23.08 5.13
C PRO A 386 -12.45 22.54 6.47
N ALA A 387 -13.27 21.76 7.17
CA ALA A 387 -12.84 21.07 8.38
C ALA A 387 -11.66 20.15 8.08
N ASP A 388 -10.66 20.11 8.97
CA ASP A 388 -9.55 19.17 8.84
C ASP A 388 -10.05 17.74 9.02
N SER A 389 -9.60 16.84 8.15
CA SER A 389 -10.07 15.47 8.08
C SER A 389 -8.95 14.50 7.78
N TYR A 390 -9.07 13.28 8.28
CA TYR A 390 -8.33 12.14 7.77
C TYR A 390 -9.01 11.68 6.49
N ALA A 391 -8.23 11.41 5.45
CA ALA A 391 -8.74 10.92 4.18
C ALA A 391 -8.26 9.50 3.91
N SER A 392 -9.13 8.70 3.34
CA SER A 392 -8.81 7.38 2.82
C SER A 392 -9.33 7.28 1.39
N TRP A 393 -8.69 6.46 0.59
CA TRP A 393 -9.07 6.26 -0.80
C TRP A 393 -8.87 4.83 -1.24
N GLY A 394 -9.62 4.47 -2.27
CA GLY A 394 -9.44 3.28 -3.07
C GLY A 394 -9.42 3.65 -4.54
N LEU A 395 -8.56 2.99 -5.30
CA LEU A 395 -8.41 3.18 -6.73
C LEU A 395 -8.19 1.81 -7.38
N VAL A 396 -8.77 1.59 -8.54
CA VAL A 396 -8.53 0.39 -9.34
C VAL A 396 -7.32 0.62 -10.22
N CYS A 397 -6.37 -0.31 -10.17
CA CYS A 397 -5.33 -0.48 -11.18
C CYS A 397 -5.74 -1.65 -12.08
N TYR A 398 -5.98 -1.36 -13.37
CA TYR A 398 -6.39 -2.34 -14.36
C TYR A 398 -5.24 -2.67 -15.30
N ILE A 399 -4.92 -3.96 -15.39
CA ILE A 399 -3.96 -4.49 -16.37
C ILE A 399 -4.73 -5.45 -17.26
N ALA A 400 -4.78 -5.15 -18.58
CA ALA A 400 -5.50 -5.98 -19.52
C ALA A 400 -5.00 -7.43 -19.50
N PRO A 401 -5.88 -8.42 -19.38
CA PRO A 401 -5.49 -9.82 -19.47
C PRO A 401 -4.84 -10.12 -20.83
N VAL A 402 -3.71 -10.83 -20.82
CA VAL A 402 -3.09 -11.30 -22.05
C VAL A 402 -3.97 -12.40 -22.63
N LEU A 403 -4.73 -12.09 -23.67
CA LEU A 403 -5.50 -13.08 -24.41
C LEU A 403 -4.52 -13.93 -25.24
N PHE A 404 -4.20 -15.12 -24.79
CA PHE A 404 -3.56 -16.12 -25.64
C PHE A 404 -4.57 -16.52 -26.72
N ARG A 405 -4.46 -15.92 -27.91
CA ARG A 405 -5.13 -16.47 -29.08
C ARG A 405 -4.50 -17.83 -29.36
N SER A 406 -5.20 -18.92 -29.03
CA SER A 406 -4.85 -20.24 -29.52
C SER A 406 -4.97 -20.20 -31.07
N TYR A 407 -3.85 -20.13 -31.73
CA TYR A 407 -3.78 -20.37 -33.15
C TYR A 407 -4.03 -21.89 -33.33
N TYR A 408 -5.27 -22.29 -33.59
CA TYR A 408 -5.55 -23.60 -34.20
C TYR A 408 -5.13 -23.50 -35.65
N PRO A 409 -4.06 -24.17 -36.10
CA PRO A 409 -3.83 -24.31 -37.51
C PRO A 409 -4.98 -25.15 -38.06
N HIS A 410 -5.80 -24.58 -38.95
CA HIS A 410 -6.72 -25.35 -39.76
C HIS A 410 -5.88 -26.34 -40.55
N ILE A 411 -5.88 -27.61 -40.18
CA ILE A 411 -5.41 -28.69 -40.99
C ILE A 411 -6.45 -28.83 -42.09
N LEU A 412 -6.15 -28.26 -43.27
CA LEU A 412 -6.87 -28.59 -44.50
C LEU A 412 -6.52 -30.04 -44.85
N ALA A 413 -7.47 -30.93 -44.56
CA ALA A 413 -7.41 -32.28 -45.15
C ALA A 413 -7.63 -32.18 -46.67
N HIS A 414 -6.65 -32.62 -47.40
CA HIS A 414 -6.77 -32.92 -48.85
C HIS A 414 -7.21 -34.36 -49.02
#